data_07aa07bcab7b861b8b9dfcbab647c8b8
#
_entry.id   07aa07bcab7b861b8b9dfcbab647c8b8
#
_cell.length_a   1.000
_cell.length_b   1.000
_cell.length_c   1.000
_cell.angle_alpha   90.00
_cell.angle_beta   90.00
_cell.angle_gamma   90.00
#
_symmetry.space_group_name_H-M   'P 1'
#
loop_
_entity.id
_entity.type
_entity.pdbx_description
1 polymer ?
#
loop_
_entity_poly.entity_id
_entity_poly.type
_entity_poly.pdbx_seq_one_letter_code
_entity_poly.pdbx_strand_id
1 'polypeptide(L)'
;MTNPSKRILVLVGAGASVDFGIPQTKDFTAALERELQDDQYCLESGGWEAYQWVKNTLEKYYGDEPWEAHFERVYHSLHELAAMKLIDGAVPKYKPVLYPFLKPEHALEDRALRAAAHAMLKAIYKIASTSSALSKHSLNPLTAFIKGLMENAVPRIYTTNYDDFFSQAYPGLFTGFTNKRDGYNLFNPKDYWAEWNVPGLFHLHGSVHFGFPLGGTPDPDVDIGDLAWYESREEAIKHVHGGGSGKARLDGTQLERSAIITGLDKLGRLQQSPYLSYYGGLTREVNEADLIIVLGSGLGDLHLNTCLLQARRTCPPTPIIYVGWWKDGDLREALRGDLTDQTIAMVHDLRIDICNRAQMQFGSYPGWAVNTNARAAIYAKGFYSFLQDSASFAQILKQIEA
;
A
#
# COMPACT_ATOMS: atom_id res chain seq x y z
N MET A 1 -29.89 11.00 22.70
CA MET A 1 -28.58 11.11 22.05
C MET A 1 -28.05 9.69 21.94
N THR A 2 -28.01 9.10 20.75
CA THR A 2 -27.38 7.81 20.54
C THR A 2 -25.90 7.94 20.89
N ASN A 3 -25.37 7.05 21.74
CA ASN A 3 -23.93 6.96 21.98
C ASN A 3 -23.22 6.98 20.62
N PRO A 4 -22.20 7.82 20.41
CA PRO A 4 -21.43 7.76 19.17
C PRO A 4 -20.91 6.31 19.05
N SER A 5 -21.18 5.69 17.90
CA SER A 5 -20.65 4.34 17.62
C SER A 5 -19.13 4.41 17.69
N LYS A 6 -18.50 3.40 18.35
CA LYS A 6 -17.02 3.28 18.39
C LYS A 6 -16.43 3.37 16.97
N ARG A 7 -15.24 3.94 16.86
CA ARG A 7 -14.50 4.05 15.61
C ARG A 7 -13.32 3.09 15.62
N ILE A 8 -13.17 2.33 14.58
CA ILE A 8 -12.05 1.39 14.43
C ILE A 8 -11.26 1.72 13.17
N LEU A 9 -10.01 2.12 13.36
CA LEU A 9 -9.05 2.22 12.27
C LEU A 9 -8.46 0.85 11.99
N VAL A 10 -8.57 0.37 10.77
CA VAL A 10 -7.88 -0.84 10.30
C VAL A 10 -6.86 -0.44 9.24
N LEU A 11 -5.58 -0.71 9.48
CA LEU A 11 -4.50 -0.52 8.50
C LEU A 11 -4.05 -1.90 7.99
N VAL A 12 -4.11 -2.09 6.67
CA VAL A 12 -3.79 -3.37 6.01
C VAL A 12 -2.55 -3.22 5.16
N GLY A 13 -1.55 -4.05 5.41
CA GLY A 13 -0.32 -4.12 4.62
C GLY A 13 -0.18 -5.44 3.87
N ALA A 14 0.89 -5.58 3.08
CA ALA A 14 1.10 -6.67 2.13
C ALA A 14 1.05 -8.07 2.76
N GLY A 15 1.53 -8.23 4.00
CA GLY A 15 1.50 -9.52 4.70
C GLY A 15 0.09 -10.10 4.89
N ALA A 16 -0.95 -9.25 4.97
CA ALA A 16 -2.32 -9.73 5.05
C ALA A 16 -2.81 -10.40 3.75
N SER A 17 -2.27 -9.99 2.61
CA SER A 17 -2.65 -10.53 1.29
C SER A 17 -1.88 -11.79 0.91
N VAL A 18 -0.72 -12.03 1.53
CA VAL A 18 0.09 -13.23 1.27
C VAL A 18 -0.68 -14.50 1.60
N ASP A 19 -1.40 -14.53 2.70
CA ASP A 19 -2.22 -15.68 3.09
C ASP A 19 -3.31 -15.99 2.05
N PHE A 20 -3.82 -14.99 1.35
CA PHE A 20 -4.83 -15.15 0.29
C PHE A 20 -4.23 -15.40 -1.08
N GLY A 21 -2.90 -15.34 -1.25
CA GLY A 21 -2.23 -15.78 -2.47
C GLY A 21 -1.49 -14.70 -3.26
N ILE A 22 -1.42 -13.47 -2.77
CA ILE A 22 -0.50 -12.48 -3.34
C ILE A 22 0.93 -12.94 -3.06
N PRO A 23 1.82 -12.99 -4.07
CA PRO A 23 3.21 -13.39 -3.88
C PRO A 23 3.94 -12.45 -2.91
N GLN A 24 4.87 -13.00 -2.13
CA GLN A 24 5.82 -12.19 -1.34
C GLN A 24 6.76 -11.42 -2.28
N THR A 25 7.41 -10.37 -1.79
CA THR A 25 8.25 -9.45 -2.59
C THR A 25 9.24 -10.17 -3.52
N LYS A 26 9.92 -11.21 -3.05
CA LYS A 26 10.85 -12.00 -3.86
C LYS A 26 10.15 -12.73 -5.02
N ASP A 27 9.07 -13.44 -4.73
CA ASP A 27 8.31 -14.19 -5.72
C ASP A 27 7.56 -13.26 -6.67
N PHE A 28 7.13 -12.10 -6.15
CA PHE A 28 6.51 -11.05 -6.95
C PHE A 28 7.50 -10.47 -7.97
N THR A 29 8.75 -10.20 -7.54
CA THR A 29 9.82 -9.74 -8.44
C THR A 29 10.07 -10.75 -9.55
N ALA A 30 10.17 -12.05 -9.22
CA ALA A 30 10.36 -13.10 -10.22
C ALA A 30 9.15 -13.27 -11.17
N ALA A 31 7.93 -13.07 -10.68
CA ALA A 31 6.74 -13.09 -11.52
C ALA A 31 6.69 -11.88 -12.46
N LEU A 32 7.06 -10.70 -11.96
CA LEU A 32 7.16 -9.48 -12.75
C LEU A 32 8.17 -9.61 -13.89
N GLU A 33 9.34 -10.20 -13.65
CA GLU A 33 10.36 -10.41 -14.68
C GLU A 33 9.84 -11.27 -15.84
N ARG A 34 9.05 -12.29 -15.55
CA ARG A 34 8.40 -13.10 -16.59
C ARG A 34 7.43 -12.30 -17.43
N GLU A 35 6.60 -11.47 -16.78
CA GLU A 35 5.67 -10.60 -17.50
C GLU A 35 6.38 -9.58 -18.38
N LEU A 36 7.53 -9.04 -17.96
CA LEU A 36 8.32 -8.11 -18.77
C LEU A 36 8.94 -8.78 -20.00
N GLN A 37 9.37 -10.04 -19.87
CA GLN A 37 9.90 -10.85 -20.99
C GLN A 37 8.82 -11.21 -22.02
N ASP A 38 7.56 -11.22 -21.62
CA ASP A 38 6.42 -11.50 -22.50
C ASP A 38 5.77 -10.22 -23.07
N ASP A 39 6.11 -9.02 -22.55
CA ASP A 39 5.56 -7.75 -23.04
C ASP A 39 6.28 -7.27 -24.29
N GLN A 40 5.61 -7.41 -25.44
CA GLN A 40 6.18 -7.06 -26.75
C GLN A 40 6.63 -5.60 -26.83
N TYR A 41 5.87 -4.66 -26.27
CA TYR A 41 6.25 -3.24 -26.29
C TYR A 41 7.49 -2.98 -25.47
N CYS A 42 7.64 -3.64 -24.32
CA CYS A 42 8.83 -3.56 -23.48
C CYS A 42 10.07 -4.04 -24.27
N LEU A 43 9.98 -5.19 -24.93
CA LEU A 43 11.07 -5.76 -25.73
C LEU A 43 11.44 -4.85 -26.90
N GLU A 44 10.49 -4.45 -27.74
CA GLU A 44 10.73 -3.64 -28.94
C GLU A 44 11.25 -2.22 -28.62
N SER A 45 11.00 -1.74 -27.42
CA SER A 45 11.42 -0.40 -26.98
C SER A 45 12.73 -0.39 -26.19
N GLY A 46 13.42 -1.56 -26.03
CA GLY A 46 14.63 -1.68 -25.21
C GLY A 46 14.36 -1.63 -23.70
N GLY A 47 13.10 -1.79 -23.29
CA GLY A 47 12.69 -1.71 -21.88
C GLY A 47 13.23 -2.89 -21.06
N TRP A 48 13.30 -4.08 -21.63
CA TRP A 48 13.87 -5.23 -20.95
C TRP A 48 15.37 -5.04 -20.64
N GLU A 49 16.13 -4.53 -21.58
CA GLU A 49 17.56 -4.20 -21.40
C GLU A 49 17.74 -3.11 -20.33
N ALA A 50 16.87 -2.10 -20.33
CA ALA A 50 16.89 -1.05 -19.32
C ALA A 50 16.57 -1.61 -17.92
N TYR A 51 15.56 -2.47 -17.79
CA TYR A 51 15.24 -3.16 -16.55
C TYR A 51 16.42 -3.97 -16.03
N GLN A 52 17.01 -4.82 -16.89
CA GLN A 52 18.17 -5.65 -16.53
C GLN A 52 19.37 -4.81 -16.11
N TRP A 53 19.65 -3.72 -16.84
CA TRP A 53 20.76 -2.85 -16.50
C TRP A 53 20.58 -2.20 -15.12
N VAL A 54 19.38 -1.68 -14.81
CA VAL A 54 19.08 -1.09 -13.50
C VAL A 54 19.17 -2.15 -12.42
N LYS A 55 18.52 -3.31 -12.59
CA LYS A 55 18.55 -4.38 -11.61
C LYS A 55 19.97 -4.86 -11.30
N ASN A 56 20.76 -5.18 -12.33
CA ASN A 56 22.14 -5.62 -12.16
C ASN A 56 23.02 -4.55 -11.49
N THR A 57 22.74 -3.28 -11.74
CA THR A 57 23.46 -2.17 -11.09
C THR A 57 23.13 -2.09 -9.60
N LEU A 58 21.85 -2.25 -9.25
CA LEU A 58 21.40 -2.28 -7.86
C LEU A 58 21.93 -3.52 -7.12
N GLU A 59 21.89 -4.71 -7.72
CA GLU A 59 22.47 -5.93 -7.15
C GLU A 59 23.95 -5.78 -6.82
N LYS A 60 24.73 -5.16 -7.72
CA LYS A 60 26.14 -4.85 -7.47
C LYS A 60 26.31 -3.81 -6.34
N TYR A 61 25.44 -2.83 -6.29
CA TYR A 61 25.47 -1.78 -5.25
C TYR A 61 25.17 -2.36 -3.85
N TYR A 62 24.20 -3.28 -3.75
CA TYR A 62 23.84 -3.93 -2.48
C TYR A 62 24.80 -5.06 -2.05
N GLY A 63 25.68 -5.52 -2.94
CA GLY A 63 26.74 -6.49 -2.64
C GLY A 63 26.22 -7.79 -2.06
N ASP A 64 26.39 -8.03 -0.75
CA ASP A 64 25.99 -9.28 -0.09
C ASP A 64 24.47 -9.39 0.11
N GLU A 65 23.71 -8.35 -0.19
CA GLU A 65 22.25 -8.29 -0.07
C GLU A 65 21.54 -8.07 -1.42
N PRO A 66 21.79 -8.90 -2.46
CA PRO A 66 21.24 -8.67 -3.79
C PRO A 66 19.71 -8.74 -3.86
N TRP A 67 19.05 -9.36 -2.88
CA TRP A 67 17.59 -9.38 -2.76
C TRP A 67 16.96 -8.00 -2.50
N GLU A 68 17.78 -7.02 -2.08
CA GLU A 68 17.35 -5.63 -1.93
C GLU A 68 17.06 -4.94 -3.29
N ALA A 69 17.57 -5.49 -4.40
CA ALA A 69 17.20 -5.06 -5.76
C ALA A 69 15.82 -5.61 -6.19
N HIS A 70 14.83 -5.52 -5.30
CA HIS A 70 13.47 -5.95 -5.59
C HIS A 70 12.71 -4.96 -6.47
N PHE A 71 11.54 -5.37 -6.95
CA PHE A 71 10.78 -4.64 -7.98
C PHE A 71 10.48 -3.17 -7.64
N GLU A 72 10.20 -2.83 -6.38
CA GLU A 72 9.92 -1.42 -6.03
C GLU A 72 11.14 -0.52 -6.19
N ARG A 73 12.34 -1.01 -5.84
CA ARG A 73 13.60 -0.26 -6.00
C ARG A 73 14.00 -0.14 -7.47
N VAL A 74 13.83 -1.22 -8.23
CA VAL A 74 14.08 -1.18 -9.67
C VAL A 74 13.12 -0.21 -10.36
N TYR A 75 11.81 -0.29 -10.04
CA TYR A 75 10.82 0.64 -10.57
C TYR A 75 11.15 2.10 -10.23
N HIS A 76 11.47 2.38 -8.96
CA HIS A 76 11.85 3.73 -8.53
C HIS A 76 13.03 4.26 -9.34
N SER A 77 14.09 3.46 -9.49
CA SER A 77 15.29 3.87 -10.22
C SER A 77 15.00 4.14 -11.70
N LEU A 78 14.24 3.27 -12.38
CA LEU A 78 13.82 3.48 -13.76
C LEU A 78 12.99 4.75 -13.93
N HIS A 79 12.03 4.95 -13.03
CA HIS A 79 11.16 6.13 -13.04
C HIS A 79 11.93 7.44 -12.85
N GLU A 80 12.82 7.49 -11.85
CA GLU A 80 13.61 8.70 -11.57
C GLU A 80 14.66 8.98 -12.67
N LEU A 81 15.28 7.94 -13.22
CA LEU A 81 16.18 8.10 -14.36
C LEU A 81 15.45 8.65 -15.59
N ALA A 82 14.25 8.14 -15.87
CA ALA A 82 13.40 8.65 -16.96
C ALA A 82 12.97 10.11 -16.70
N ALA A 83 12.60 10.44 -15.46
CA ALA A 83 12.18 11.79 -15.09
C ALA A 83 13.31 12.82 -15.16
N MET A 84 14.56 12.39 -14.98
CA MET A 84 15.74 13.26 -15.06
C MET A 84 16.19 13.57 -16.49
N LYS A 85 15.66 12.90 -17.52
CA LYS A 85 16.05 13.18 -18.90
C LYS A 85 15.61 14.58 -19.32
N LEU A 86 16.54 15.30 -19.96
CA LEU A 86 16.23 16.59 -20.56
C LEU A 86 15.38 16.39 -21.80
N ILE A 87 14.35 17.21 -21.92
CA ILE A 87 13.59 17.36 -23.17
C ILE A 87 14.22 18.52 -23.95
N ASP A 88 14.69 18.25 -25.16
CA ASP A 88 15.23 19.27 -26.04
C ASP A 88 14.20 20.40 -26.29
N GLY A 89 14.64 21.63 -26.13
CA GLY A 89 13.77 22.79 -26.25
C GLY A 89 12.79 23.03 -25.09
N ALA A 90 12.85 22.21 -24.03
CA ALA A 90 11.96 22.37 -22.90
C ALA A 90 12.13 23.74 -22.22
N VAL A 91 10.98 24.34 -21.83
CA VAL A 91 10.96 25.54 -20.99
C VAL A 91 11.49 25.23 -19.58
N PRO A 92 11.97 26.27 -18.84
CA PRO A 92 12.67 26.03 -17.54
C PRO A 92 11.92 25.15 -16.55
N LYS A 93 10.58 25.18 -16.49
CA LYS A 93 9.77 24.35 -15.58
C LYS A 93 9.87 22.84 -15.81
N TYR A 94 10.36 22.40 -16.97
CA TYR A 94 10.58 20.99 -17.31
C TYR A 94 12.05 20.60 -17.31
N LYS A 95 12.94 21.46 -16.75
CA LYS A 95 14.36 21.17 -16.63
C LYS A 95 14.66 20.72 -15.19
N PRO A 96 14.99 19.43 -14.95
CA PRO A 96 15.31 18.94 -13.61
C PRO A 96 16.51 19.69 -13.03
N VAL A 97 16.35 20.28 -11.84
CA VAL A 97 17.37 21.14 -11.22
C VAL A 97 18.64 20.39 -10.84
N LEU A 98 18.58 19.09 -10.60
CA LEU A 98 19.74 18.26 -10.28
C LEU A 98 20.50 17.76 -11.51
N TYR A 99 19.90 17.82 -12.70
CA TYR A 99 20.51 17.29 -13.92
C TYR A 99 21.94 17.82 -14.20
N PRO A 100 22.25 19.12 -14.03
CA PRO A 100 23.59 19.64 -14.29
C PRO A 100 24.67 19.03 -13.38
N PHE A 101 24.27 18.51 -12.22
CA PHE A 101 25.17 17.98 -11.20
C PHE A 101 25.33 16.45 -11.28
N LEU A 102 24.30 15.73 -11.69
CA LEU A 102 24.29 14.26 -11.65
C LEU A 102 24.73 13.59 -12.95
N LYS A 103 24.53 14.24 -14.10
CA LYS A 103 24.88 13.73 -15.45
C LYS A 103 24.89 12.20 -15.52
N PRO A 104 23.73 11.54 -15.60
CA PRO A 104 23.68 10.07 -15.60
C PRO A 104 24.59 9.50 -16.68
N GLU A 105 25.63 8.75 -16.31
CA GLU A 105 26.58 8.11 -17.22
C GLU A 105 26.00 6.80 -17.74
N HIS A 106 24.88 6.84 -18.44
CA HIS A 106 24.32 5.67 -19.09
C HIS A 106 23.88 5.98 -20.53
N ALA A 107 24.05 5.01 -21.39
CA ALA A 107 23.69 5.10 -22.80
C ALA A 107 22.20 4.79 -23.07
N LEU A 108 21.39 4.52 -22.02
CA LEU A 108 19.99 4.15 -22.19
C LEU A 108 19.16 5.33 -22.69
N GLU A 109 18.33 5.06 -23.67
CA GLU A 109 17.37 6.04 -24.18
C GLU A 109 16.21 6.25 -23.21
N ASP A 110 15.65 7.46 -23.20
CA ASP A 110 14.45 7.80 -22.42
C ASP A 110 13.28 6.85 -22.71
N ARG A 111 13.08 6.51 -23.99
CA ARG A 111 12.06 5.56 -24.42
C ARG A 111 12.19 4.19 -23.75
N ALA A 112 13.40 3.66 -23.64
CA ALA A 112 13.64 2.37 -23.01
C ALA A 112 13.33 2.39 -21.50
N LEU A 113 13.77 3.45 -20.80
CA LEU A 113 13.49 3.61 -19.38
C LEU A 113 11.98 3.73 -19.10
N ARG A 114 11.25 4.53 -19.90
CA ARG A 114 9.80 4.67 -19.78
C ARG A 114 9.07 3.38 -20.13
N ALA A 115 9.48 2.68 -21.18
CA ALA A 115 8.88 1.40 -21.56
C ALA A 115 9.02 0.36 -20.45
N ALA A 116 10.19 0.27 -19.80
CA ALA A 116 10.41 -0.59 -18.66
C ALA A 116 9.48 -0.24 -17.50
N ALA A 117 9.44 1.03 -17.10
CA ALA A 117 8.59 1.49 -16.00
C ALA A 117 7.09 1.23 -16.28
N HIS A 118 6.63 1.49 -17.50
CA HIS A 118 5.24 1.23 -17.91
C HIS A 118 4.91 -0.27 -17.90
N ALA A 119 5.78 -1.10 -18.46
CA ALA A 119 5.60 -2.55 -18.46
C ALA A 119 5.58 -3.10 -17.03
N MET A 120 6.43 -2.59 -16.14
CA MET A 120 6.42 -2.96 -14.72
C MET A 120 5.08 -2.63 -14.05
N LEU A 121 4.53 -1.44 -14.24
CA LEU A 121 3.23 -1.07 -13.67
C LEU A 121 2.10 -1.99 -14.16
N LYS A 122 2.08 -2.29 -15.44
CA LYS A 122 1.11 -3.22 -16.04
C LYS A 122 1.29 -4.64 -15.49
N ALA A 123 2.52 -5.10 -15.34
CA ALA A 123 2.84 -6.40 -14.76
C ALA A 123 2.40 -6.49 -13.28
N ILE A 124 2.70 -5.46 -12.46
CA ILE A 124 2.26 -5.38 -11.06
C ILE A 124 0.73 -5.51 -11.00
N TYR A 125 0.03 -4.74 -11.82
CA TYR A 125 -1.42 -4.76 -11.88
C TYR A 125 -1.96 -6.14 -12.28
N LYS A 126 -1.37 -6.77 -13.32
CA LYS A 126 -1.75 -8.10 -13.80
C LYS A 126 -1.55 -9.17 -12.73
N ILE A 127 -0.39 -9.19 -12.07
CA ILE A 127 -0.09 -10.14 -11.01
C ILE A 127 -1.08 -9.98 -9.84
N ALA A 128 -1.29 -8.76 -9.36
CA ALA A 128 -2.23 -8.47 -8.29
C ALA A 128 -3.66 -8.89 -8.66
N SER A 129 -4.13 -8.53 -9.86
CA SER A 129 -5.46 -8.86 -10.36
C SER A 129 -5.68 -10.37 -10.50
N THR A 130 -4.72 -11.09 -11.09
CA THR A 130 -4.80 -12.55 -11.27
C THR A 130 -4.80 -13.26 -9.91
N SER A 131 -3.94 -12.85 -8.99
CA SER A 131 -3.87 -13.44 -7.66
C SER A 131 -5.14 -13.15 -6.84
N SER A 132 -5.72 -11.94 -6.99
CA SER A 132 -6.98 -11.58 -6.34
C SER A 132 -8.18 -12.41 -6.85
N ALA A 133 -8.16 -12.80 -8.13
CA ALA A 133 -9.18 -13.65 -8.71
C ALA A 133 -9.14 -15.10 -8.21
N LEU A 134 -7.96 -15.55 -7.76
CA LEU A 134 -7.66 -16.95 -7.41
C LEU A 134 -7.24 -17.07 -5.94
N SER A 135 -8.04 -16.50 -5.02
CA SER A 135 -7.72 -16.56 -3.59
C SER A 135 -7.44 -18.01 -3.13
N LYS A 136 -6.33 -18.22 -2.43
CA LYS A 136 -5.93 -19.53 -1.88
C LYS A 136 -6.84 -20.01 -0.77
N HIS A 137 -7.47 -19.08 -0.05
CA HIS A 137 -8.35 -19.37 1.07
C HIS A 137 -9.73 -18.75 0.86
N SER A 138 -10.74 -19.34 1.50
CA SER A 138 -12.09 -18.75 1.55
C SER A 138 -12.06 -17.35 2.18
N LEU A 139 -12.78 -16.42 1.61
CA LEU A 139 -12.97 -15.07 2.17
C LEU A 139 -14.04 -15.02 3.28
N ASN A 140 -14.72 -16.13 3.59
CA ASN A 140 -15.74 -16.16 4.63
C ASN A 140 -15.24 -15.68 6.01
N PRO A 141 -14.04 -16.07 6.49
CA PRO A 141 -13.52 -15.55 7.74
C PRO A 141 -13.29 -14.03 7.70
N LEU A 142 -12.83 -13.49 6.57
CA LEU A 142 -12.67 -12.04 6.37
C LEU A 142 -14.03 -11.33 6.38
N THR A 143 -15.04 -11.91 5.70
CA THR A 143 -16.42 -11.41 5.73
C THR A 143 -16.96 -11.38 7.16
N ALA A 144 -16.76 -12.46 7.92
CA ALA A 144 -17.19 -12.54 9.32
C ALA A 144 -16.49 -11.49 10.20
N PHE A 145 -15.19 -11.29 10.00
CA PHE A 145 -14.41 -10.28 10.71
C PHE A 145 -14.95 -8.87 10.44
N ILE A 146 -15.13 -8.48 9.16
CA ILE A 146 -15.67 -7.17 8.80
C ILE A 146 -17.05 -6.95 9.42
N LYS A 147 -17.96 -7.93 9.31
CA LYS A 147 -19.31 -7.88 9.90
C LYS A 147 -19.25 -7.73 11.42
N GLY A 148 -18.39 -8.49 12.09
CA GLY A 148 -18.21 -8.42 13.55
C GLY A 148 -17.74 -7.05 14.02
N LEU A 149 -16.83 -6.39 13.26
CA LEU A 149 -16.43 -5.00 13.54
C LEU A 149 -17.62 -4.04 13.39
N MET A 150 -18.49 -4.26 12.39
CA MET A 150 -19.64 -3.39 12.10
C MET A 150 -20.78 -3.52 13.09
N GLU A 151 -20.86 -4.59 13.87
CA GLU A 151 -21.94 -4.78 14.85
C GLU A 151 -21.98 -3.68 15.92
N ASN A 152 -20.81 -3.18 16.34
CA ASN A 152 -20.70 -2.22 17.45
C ASN A 152 -19.82 -1.01 17.15
N ALA A 153 -19.33 -0.88 15.92
CA ALA A 153 -18.39 0.17 15.55
C ALA A 153 -18.51 0.56 14.07
N VAL A 154 -17.81 1.63 13.69
CA VAL A 154 -17.61 2.06 12.31
C VAL A 154 -16.16 1.74 11.92
N PRO A 155 -15.89 0.62 11.23
CA PRO A 155 -14.56 0.32 10.73
C PRO A 155 -14.24 1.19 9.51
N ARG A 156 -13.07 1.85 9.55
CA ARG A 156 -12.47 2.57 8.43
C ARG A 156 -11.19 1.84 8.06
N ILE A 157 -11.20 1.16 6.92
CA ILE A 157 -10.13 0.27 6.47
C ILE A 157 -9.27 1.00 5.46
N TYR A 158 -7.99 1.17 5.78
CA TYR A 158 -6.99 1.76 4.90
C TYR A 158 -6.00 0.67 4.51
N THR A 159 -5.81 0.47 3.21
CA THR A 159 -4.92 -0.57 2.71
C THR A 159 -3.82 -0.01 1.81
N THR A 160 -2.60 -0.51 1.98
CA THR A 160 -1.49 -0.26 1.06
C THR A 160 -1.43 -1.30 -0.06
N ASN A 161 -2.32 -2.31 -0.03
CA ASN A 161 -2.36 -3.40 -0.98
C ASN A 161 -3.16 -3.02 -2.23
N TYR A 162 -2.77 -3.59 -3.35
CA TYR A 162 -3.46 -3.38 -4.63
C TYR A 162 -4.64 -4.31 -4.85
N ASP A 163 -4.65 -5.47 -4.14
CA ASP A 163 -5.70 -6.47 -4.24
C ASP A 163 -7.07 -5.98 -3.74
N ASP A 164 -8.11 -6.72 -4.07
CA ASP A 164 -9.49 -6.38 -3.74
C ASP A 164 -10.18 -7.36 -2.78
N PHE A 165 -9.41 -8.14 -2.00
CA PHE A 165 -9.98 -9.14 -1.09
C PHE A 165 -11.00 -8.55 -0.11
N PHE A 166 -10.78 -7.36 0.41
CA PHE A 166 -11.74 -6.69 1.29
C PHE A 166 -13.02 -6.29 0.55
N SER A 167 -12.92 -5.81 -0.69
CA SER A 167 -14.08 -5.51 -1.54
C SER A 167 -14.86 -6.77 -1.90
N GLN A 168 -14.17 -7.87 -2.20
CA GLN A 168 -14.82 -9.17 -2.47
C GLN A 168 -15.50 -9.72 -1.22
N ALA A 169 -14.85 -9.62 -0.05
CA ALA A 169 -15.41 -10.09 1.21
C ALA A 169 -16.64 -9.28 1.64
N TYR A 170 -16.65 -7.97 1.39
CA TYR A 170 -17.78 -7.08 1.70
C TYR A 170 -17.91 -5.94 0.68
N PRO A 171 -18.66 -6.14 -0.40
CA PRO A 171 -18.82 -5.12 -1.48
C PRO A 171 -19.50 -3.83 -1.07
N GLY A 172 -20.13 -3.79 0.11
CA GLY A 172 -20.84 -2.61 0.64
C GLY A 172 -19.96 -1.56 1.34
N LEU A 173 -18.61 -1.75 1.39
CA LEU A 173 -17.72 -0.76 1.97
C LEU A 173 -17.68 0.52 1.12
N PHE A 174 -17.82 1.66 1.78
CA PHE A 174 -17.76 2.95 1.12
C PHE A 174 -16.34 3.29 0.68
N THR A 175 -16.16 3.73 -0.57
CA THR A 175 -14.85 4.03 -1.14
C THR A 175 -14.66 5.50 -1.51
N GLY A 176 -15.75 6.28 -1.52
CA GLY A 176 -15.75 7.66 -2.03
C GLY A 176 -15.92 7.78 -3.55
N PHE A 177 -15.94 6.68 -4.28
CA PHE A 177 -16.23 6.67 -5.72
C PHE A 177 -17.73 6.56 -5.96
N THR A 178 -18.43 7.68 -5.85
CA THR A 178 -19.91 7.75 -5.88
C THR A 178 -20.47 8.37 -7.15
N ASN A 179 -19.67 9.07 -7.93
CA ASN A 179 -20.11 9.74 -9.15
C ASN A 179 -20.11 8.75 -10.34
N LYS A 180 -21.27 8.10 -10.55
CA LYS A 180 -21.45 7.03 -11.52
C LYS A 180 -21.27 7.48 -12.97
N ARG A 181 -20.59 6.65 -13.76
CA ARG A 181 -20.44 6.73 -15.20
C ARG A 181 -20.67 5.34 -15.78
N ASP A 182 -20.69 5.22 -17.10
CA ASP A 182 -20.81 3.93 -17.76
C ASP A 182 -19.51 3.12 -17.59
N GLY A 183 -19.59 2.01 -16.87
CA GLY A 183 -18.46 1.11 -16.60
C GLY A 183 -17.47 1.53 -15.50
N TYR A 184 -17.59 2.74 -14.93
CA TYR A 184 -16.72 3.20 -13.85
C TYR A 184 -17.37 4.28 -12.96
N ASN A 185 -16.78 4.54 -11.81
CA ASN A 185 -17.21 5.61 -10.91
C ASN A 185 -16.06 6.60 -10.69
N LEU A 186 -16.35 7.89 -10.67
CA LEU A 186 -15.39 8.93 -10.30
C LEU A 186 -15.44 9.20 -8.78
N PHE A 187 -14.29 9.55 -8.24
CA PHE A 187 -14.18 9.95 -6.84
C PHE A 187 -14.91 11.27 -6.59
N ASN A 188 -15.68 11.33 -5.50
CA ASN A 188 -16.38 12.53 -5.08
C ASN A 188 -15.86 12.99 -3.71
N PRO A 189 -15.01 14.01 -3.63
CA PRO A 189 -14.46 14.50 -2.37
C PRO A 189 -15.55 14.97 -1.39
N LYS A 190 -16.64 15.54 -1.89
CA LYS A 190 -17.75 16.02 -1.07
C LYS A 190 -18.44 14.86 -0.34
N ASP A 191 -18.76 13.81 -1.06
CA ASP A 191 -19.37 12.60 -0.48
C ASP A 191 -18.40 11.90 0.46
N TYR A 192 -17.10 11.83 0.11
CA TYR A 192 -16.07 11.24 0.96
C TYR A 192 -16.04 11.87 2.36
N TRP A 193 -16.12 13.18 2.45
CA TRP A 193 -16.13 13.89 3.73
C TRP A 193 -17.50 13.90 4.42
N ALA A 194 -18.60 13.85 3.66
CA ALA A 194 -19.95 13.77 4.22
C ALA A 194 -20.23 12.41 4.87
N GLU A 195 -19.79 11.32 4.21
CA GLU A 195 -20.00 9.94 4.65
C GLU A 195 -18.91 9.46 5.64
N TRP A 196 -18.55 10.34 6.59
CA TRP A 196 -17.48 10.06 7.55
C TRP A 196 -17.80 8.92 8.52
N ASN A 197 -19.08 8.74 8.86
CA ASN A 197 -19.55 7.76 9.84
C ASN A 197 -20.09 6.47 9.24
N VAL A 198 -19.65 6.10 8.03
CA VAL A 198 -19.97 4.82 7.40
C VAL A 198 -18.74 3.94 7.28
N PRO A 199 -18.90 2.60 7.37
CA PRO A 199 -17.82 1.66 7.11
C PRO A 199 -17.22 1.87 5.72
N GLY A 200 -15.90 1.95 5.64
CA GLY A 200 -15.22 2.31 4.38
C GLY A 200 -13.93 1.54 4.13
N LEU A 201 -13.54 1.49 2.84
CA LEU A 201 -12.29 0.90 2.36
C LEU A 201 -11.57 1.88 1.45
N PHE A 202 -10.31 2.20 1.78
CA PHE A 202 -9.52 3.24 1.14
C PHE A 202 -8.15 2.70 0.74
N HIS A 203 -7.89 2.62 -0.57
CA HIS A 203 -6.63 2.13 -1.13
C HIS A 203 -5.60 3.26 -1.20
N LEU A 204 -4.65 3.26 -0.26
CA LEU A 204 -3.62 4.30 -0.14
C LEU A 204 -2.58 4.27 -1.27
N HIS A 205 -2.35 3.10 -1.85
CA HIS A 205 -1.35 2.91 -2.92
C HIS A 205 -1.98 2.47 -4.25
N GLY A 206 -3.29 2.56 -4.38
CA GLY A 206 -4.00 2.12 -5.58
C GLY A 206 -4.67 0.77 -5.43
N SER A 207 -5.44 0.39 -6.44
CA SER A 207 -6.23 -0.83 -6.47
C SER A 207 -6.24 -1.43 -7.87
N VAL A 208 -6.44 -2.74 -7.97
CA VAL A 208 -6.73 -3.44 -9.24
C VAL A 208 -8.03 -2.98 -9.93
N HIS A 209 -8.78 -2.09 -9.29
CA HIS A 209 -9.94 -1.43 -9.87
C HIS A 209 -9.68 0.00 -10.32
N PHE A 210 -8.46 0.55 -10.06
CA PHE A 210 -8.17 1.93 -10.42
C PHE A 210 -7.67 2.04 -11.86
N GLY A 211 -8.11 3.09 -12.56
CA GLY A 211 -7.65 3.42 -13.90
C GLY A 211 -8.01 4.85 -14.28
N PHE A 212 -7.41 5.35 -15.36
CA PHE A 212 -7.69 6.66 -15.91
C PHE A 212 -8.62 6.51 -17.12
N PRO A 213 -9.92 6.89 -17.03
CA PRO A 213 -10.76 6.89 -18.20
C PRO A 213 -10.16 7.85 -19.23
N LEU A 214 -10.09 7.40 -20.48
CA LEU A 214 -9.65 8.25 -21.57
C LEU A 214 -10.63 9.42 -21.66
N GLY A 215 -10.15 10.62 -21.36
CA GLY A 215 -10.90 11.84 -21.61
C GLY A 215 -11.26 11.93 -23.10
N GLY A 216 -12.41 12.50 -23.45
CA GLY A 216 -12.88 12.59 -24.82
C GLY A 216 -12.05 13.52 -25.73
N THR A 217 -10.78 13.77 -25.40
CA THR A 217 -9.84 14.57 -26.20
C THR A 217 -9.02 13.68 -27.12
N PRO A 218 -8.73 14.13 -28.34
CA PRO A 218 -7.92 13.37 -29.30
C PRO A 218 -6.46 13.18 -28.89
N ASP A 219 -5.99 13.94 -27.92
CA ASP A 219 -4.61 13.89 -27.42
C ASP A 219 -4.57 13.37 -26.00
N PRO A 220 -4.28 12.06 -25.79
CA PRO A 220 -4.20 11.45 -24.47
C PRO A 220 -3.05 12.02 -23.60
N ASP A 221 -2.10 12.75 -24.19
CA ASP A 221 -1.00 13.38 -23.44
C ASP A 221 -1.40 14.70 -22.79
N VAL A 222 -2.53 15.29 -23.18
CA VAL A 222 -2.96 16.63 -22.72
C VAL A 222 -4.05 16.60 -21.66
N ASP A 223 -4.97 15.65 -21.73
CA ASP A 223 -6.07 15.55 -20.75
C ASP A 223 -6.24 14.13 -20.24
N ILE A 224 -5.70 13.91 -19.08
CA ILE A 224 -5.88 12.67 -18.37
C ILE A 224 -6.94 12.93 -17.33
N GLY A 225 -8.07 12.29 -17.50
CA GLY A 225 -9.17 12.31 -16.57
C GLY A 225 -8.74 12.01 -15.13
N ASP A 226 -9.62 12.25 -14.19
CA ASP A 226 -9.41 11.85 -12.80
C ASP A 226 -9.36 10.33 -12.69
N LEU A 227 -8.65 9.84 -11.67
CA LEU A 227 -8.61 8.42 -11.33
C LEU A 227 -10.02 7.92 -11.04
N ALA A 228 -10.39 6.80 -11.65
CA ALA A 228 -11.70 6.19 -11.54
C ALA A 228 -11.62 4.79 -10.91
N TRP A 229 -12.73 4.34 -10.34
CA TRP A 229 -12.96 2.96 -9.92
C TRP A 229 -13.74 2.24 -11.02
N TYR A 230 -13.11 1.29 -11.69
CA TYR A 230 -13.76 0.42 -12.67
C TYR A 230 -14.45 -0.75 -11.97
N GLU A 231 -15.61 -1.16 -12.50
CA GLU A 231 -16.35 -2.32 -11.98
C GLU A 231 -15.61 -3.63 -12.26
N SER A 232 -14.93 -3.71 -13.42
CA SER A 232 -14.12 -4.86 -13.86
C SER A 232 -12.64 -4.57 -13.77
N ARG A 233 -11.88 -5.50 -13.19
CA ARG A 233 -10.40 -5.49 -13.17
C ARG A 233 -9.80 -5.61 -14.57
N GLU A 234 -10.45 -6.40 -15.44
CA GLU A 234 -10.07 -6.61 -16.83
C GLU A 234 -10.20 -5.33 -17.65
N GLU A 235 -11.14 -4.46 -17.29
CA GLU A 235 -11.26 -3.15 -17.91
C GLU A 235 -10.25 -2.17 -17.32
N ALA A 236 -10.11 -2.13 -16.01
CA ALA A 236 -9.21 -1.22 -15.32
C ALA A 236 -7.75 -1.35 -15.79
N ILE A 237 -7.26 -2.59 -16.04
CA ILE A 237 -5.87 -2.83 -16.48
C ILE A 237 -5.52 -2.14 -17.82
N LYS A 238 -6.51 -1.85 -18.66
CA LYS A 238 -6.32 -1.13 -19.92
C LYS A 238 -6.04 0.36 -19.70
N HIS A 239 -6.29 0.85 -18.49
CA HIS A 239 -6.26 2.26 -18.12
C HIS A 239 -5.29 2.57 -16.97
N VAL A 240 -4.25 1.75 -16.78
CA VAL A 240 -3.30 1.86 -15.65
C VAL A 240 -2.42 3.10 -15.75
N HIS A 241 -2.15 3.56 -16.97
CA HIS A 241 -1.28 4.71 -17.24
C HIS A 241 -2.10 5.96 -17.50
N GLY A 242 -1.76 7.00 -16.77
CA GLY A 242 -2.39 8.31 -16.95
C GLY A 242 -1.67 9.22 -17.94
N GLY A 243 -0.67 8.77 -18.68
CA GLY A 243 0.14 9.59 -19.61
C GLY A 243 0.85 10.77 -18.92
N GLY A 244 1.56 11.57 -19.68
CA GLY A 244 2.17 12.81 -19.20
C GLY A 244 1.10 13.88 -18.95
N SER A 245 0.99 14.39 -17.73
CA SER A 245 -0.04 15.38 -17.37
C SER A 245 0.22 16.80 -17.91
N GLY A 246 1.26 17.00 -18.72
CA GLY A 246 1.75 18.35 -19.07
C GLY A 246 2.17 19.17 -17.84
N LYS A 247 2.30 18.54 -16.68
CA LYS A 247 2.71 19.17 -15.42
C LYS A 247 4.11 18.74 -15.02
N ALA A 248 4.85 19.65 -14.44
CA ALA A 248 6.14 19.37 -13.83
C ALA A 248 6.04 19.46 -12.30
N ARG A 249 6.88 18.69 -11.62
CA ARG A 249 7.17 18.89 -10.20
C ARG A 249 7.94 20.19 -10.01
N LEU A 250 8.05 20.66 -8.77
CA LEU A 250 8.79 21.89 -8.45
C LEU A 250 10.28 21.81 -8.81
N ASP A 251 10.83 20.61 -8.80
CA ASP A 251 12.22 20.33 -9.17
C ASP A 251 12.47 20.23 -10.69
N GLY A 252 11.44 20.43 -11.51
CA GLY A 252 11.50 20.38 -12.97
C GLY A 252 11.36 19.00 -13.58
N THR A 253 11.20 17.93 -12.78
CA THR A 253 10.90 16.59 -13.29
C THR A 253 9.45 16.49 -13.77
N GLN A 254 9.19 15.59 -14.72
CA GLN A 254 7.83 15.37 -15.21
C GLN A 254 6.98 14.65 -14.16
N LEU A 255 5.73 15.09 -14.02
CA LEU A 255 4.74 14.39 -13.20
C LEU A 255 4.05 13.32 -14.04
N GLU A 256 4.46 12.08 -13.89
CA GLU A 256 3.74 10.94 -14.47
C GLU A 256 2.66 10.45 -13.50
N ARG A 257 1.47 10.14 -14.04
CA ARG A 257 0.36 9.58 -13.29
C ARG A 257 0.26 8.08 -13.51
N SER A 258 0.07 7.35 -12.45
CA SER A 258 -0.20 5.92 -12.48
C SER A 258 -1.34 5.55 -11.55
N ALA A 259 -2.13 4.54 -11.93
CA ALA A 259 -3.24 4.04 -11.10
C ALA A 259 -2.77 3.32 -9.83
N ILE A 260 -1.47 2.99 -9.76
CA ILE A 260 -0.82 2.32 -8.63
C ILE A 260 0.36 3.18 -8.20
N ILE A 261 0.49 3.41 -6.90
CA ILE A 261 1.65 4.03 -6.28
C ILE A 261 2.60 2.93 -5.85
N THR A 262 3.73 2.81 -6.53
CA THR A 262 4.81 1.87 -6.20
C THR A 262 6.16 2.57 -6.24
N GLY A 263 7.20 1.94 -5.71
CA GLY A 263 8.53 2.54 -5.59
C GLY A 263 8.72 3.26 -4.26
N LEU A 264 9.81 4.00 -4.13
CA LEU A 264 10.25 4.58 -2.85
C LEU A 264 9.68 5.98 -2.60
N ASP A 265 9.47 6.80 -3.63
CA ASP A 265 8.86 8.14 -3.50
C ASP A 265 7.34 8.08 -3.58
N LYS A 266 6.72 7.51 -2.56
CA LYS A 266 5.26 7.43 -2.48
C LYS A 266 4.61 8.79 -2.22
N LEU A 267 5.26 9.67 -1.45
CA LEU A 267 4.71 10.97 -1.07
C LEU A 267 4.55 11.93 -2.26
N GLY A 268 5.50 11.94 -3.20
CA GLY A 268 5.42 12.76 -4.41
C GLY A 268 4.21 12.45 -5.30
N ARG A 269 3.61 11.28 -5.13
CA ARG A 269 2.45 10.81 -5.90
C ARG A 269 1.11 11.05 -5.23
N LEU A 270 1.09 11.52 -3.98
CA LEU A 270 -0.15 11.80 -3.25
C LEU A 270 -0.90 13.03 -3.75
N GLN A 271 -0.35 13.76 -4.74
CA GLN A 271 -0.92 15.02 -5.25
C GLN A 271 -2.22 14.82 -6.04
N GLN A 272 -2.56 13.60 -6.42
CA GLN A 272 -3.78 13.30 -7.17
C GLN A 272 -4.88 12.75 -6.28
N SER A 273 -6.12 13.07 -6.65
CA SER A 273 -7.31 12.44 -6.08
C SER A 273 -7.39 10.95 -6.48
N PRO A 274 -7.78 10.03 -5.59
CA PRO A 274 -8.31 10.25 -4.23
C PRO A 274 -7.24 10.29 -3.12
N TYR A 275 -5.97 10.04 -3.43
CA TYR A 275 -4.92 9.78 -2.43
C TYR A 275 -4.79 10.90 -1.41
N LEU A 276 -4.79 12.18 -1.84
CA LEU A 276 -4.73 13.31 -0.92
C LEU A 276 -5.86 13.29 0.11
N SER A 277 -7.08 12.96 -0.33
CA SER A 277 -8.25 12.84 0.55
C SER A 277 -8.13 11.64 1.49
N TYR A 278 -7.65 10.50 1.00
CA TYR A 278 -7.48 9.29 1.80
C TYR A 278 -6.42 9.48 2.90
N TYR A 279 -5.29 10.11 2.60
CA TYR A 279 -4.28 10.41 3.62
C TYR A 279 -4.73 11.47 4.62
N GLY A 280 -5.48 12.49 4.16
CA GLY A 280 -6.15 13.42 5.06
C GLY A 280 -7.16 12.73 5.98
N GLY A 281 -7.95 11.82 5.42
CA GLY A 281 -8.88 10.99 6.17
C GLY A 281 -8.18 10.06 7.16
N LEU A 282 -7.09 9.39 6.77
CA LEU A 282 -6.29 8.57 7.67
C LEU A 282 -5.75 9.37 8.86
N THR A 283 -5.22 10.57 8.61
CA THR A 283 -4.71 11.44 9.67
C THR A 283 -5.83 11.82 10.66
N ARG A 284 -7.02 12.11 10.18
CA ARG A 284 -8.17 12.38 11.03
C ARG A 284 -8.60 11.13 11.80
N GLU A 285 -8.71 9.99 11.12
CA GLU A 285 -9.14 8.72 11.71
C GLU A 285 -8.23 8.24 12.84
N VAL A 286 -6.92 8.38 12.68
CA VAL A 286 -5.92 8.06 13.72
C VAL A 286 -6.20 8.82 15.02
N ASN A 287 -6.68 10.06 14.94
CA ASN A 287 -6.98 10.89 16.11
C ASN A 287 -8.38 10.64 16.69
N GLU A 288 -9.30 10.09 15.90
CA GLU A 288 -10.68 9.82 16.31
C GLU A 288 -10.93 8.34 16.66
N ALA A 289 -10.00 7.44 16.38
CA ALA A 289 -10.17 6.00 16.59
C ALA A 289 -10.15 5.61 18.07
N ASP A 290 -11.11 4.78 18.47
CA ASP A 290 -11.16 4.12 19.77
C ASP A 290 -10.30 2.87 19.82
N LEU A 291 -9.98 2.30 18.64
CA LEU A 291 -9.13 1.12 18.46
C LEU A 291 -8.40 1.20 17.12
N ILE A 292 -7.13 0.81 17.12
CA ILE A 292 -6.33 0.63 15.90
C ILE A 292 -6.02 -0.85 15.72
N ILE A 293 -6.25 -1.38 14.51
CA ILE A 293 -5.89 -2.75 14.12
C ILE A 293 -4.94 -2.65 12.92
N VAL A 294 -3.73 -3.18 13.06
CA VAL A 294 -2.72 -3.23 11.99
C VAL A 294 -2.58 -4.68 11.53
N LEU A 295 -2.87 -4.95 10.26
CA LEU A 295 -2.93 -6.28 9.68
C LEU A 295 -1.81 -6.46 8.65
N GLY A 296 -0.83 -7.31 8.93
CA GLY A 296 0.20 -7.72 7.97
C GLY A 296 1.07 -6.58 7.43
N SER A 297 1.25 -5.49 8.17
CA SER A 297 2.14 -4.39 7.77
C SER A 297 3.58 -4.69 8.20
N GLY A 298 4.54 -4.52 7.28
CA GLY A 298 5.97 -4.55 7.61
C GLY A 298 6.48 -3.27 8.29
N LEU A 299 5.61 -2.25 8.44
CA LEU A 299 5.95 -0.93 9.01
C LEU A 299 7.09 -0.21 8.26
N GLY A 300 7.27 -0.49 6.97
CA GLY A 300 8.29 0.17 6.13
C GLY A 300 7.89 1.57 5.64
N ASP A 301 6.62 1.92 5.67
CA ASP A 301 6.11 3.22 5.21
C ASP A 301 6.14 4.25 6.35
N LEU A 302 7.25 4.99 6.49
CA LEU A 302 7.48 5.94 7.59
C LEU A 302 6.36 6.97 7.77
N HIS A 303 5.74 7.43 6.68
CA HIS A 303 4.65 8.40 6.75
C HIS A 303 3.38 7.81 7.40
N LEU A 304 3.09 6.52 7.18
CA LEU A 304 2.00 5.80 7.86
C LEU A 304 2.33 5.59 9.33
N ASN A 305 3.56 5.18 9.64
CA ASN A 305 4.02 5.03 11.02
C ASN A 305 3.92 6.35 11.78
N THR A 306 4.28 7.47 11.14
CA THR A 306 4.15 8.81 11.73
C THR A 306 2.70 9.14 12.06
N CYS A 307 1.74 8.77 11.21
CA CYS A 307 0.32 8.93 11.51
C CYS A 307 -0.08 8.09 12.74
N LEU A 308 0.27 6.79 12.77
CA LEU A 308 -0.07 5.90 13.89
C LEU A 308 0.55 6.37 15.21
N LEU A 309 1.78 6.88 15.17
CA LEU A 309 2.48 7.40 16.34
C LEU A 309 1.71 8.52 17.03
N GLN A 310 0.90 9.32 16.31
CA GLN A 310 0.10 10.39 16.91
C GLN A 310 -0.90 9.82 17.93
N ALA A 311 -1.66 8.78 17.58
CA ALA A 311 -2.60 8.13 18.50
C ALA A 311 -1.87 7.42 19.65
N ARG A 312 -0.67 6.92 19.42
CA ARG A 312 0.12 6.21 20.43
C ARG A 312 0.84 7.15 21.41
N ARG A 313 0.87 8.45 21.12
CA ARG A 313 1.39 9.52 22.03
C ARG A 313 0.33 10.12 22.94
N THR A 314 -0.95 9.79 22.76
CA THR A 314 -2.02 10.22 23.67
C THR A 314 -1.86 9.59 25.06
N CYS A 315 -2.51 10.14 26.07
CA CYS A 315 -2.52 9.61 27.42
C CYS A 315 -3.96 9.50 27.94
N PRO A 316 -4.50 8.28 28.07
CA PRO A 316 -3.90 6.99 27.72
C PRO A 316 -3.71 6.83 26.20
N PRO A 317 -2.78 5.96 25.74
CA PRO A 317 -2.62 5.71 24.33
C PRO A 317 -3.82 4.98 23.75
N THR A 318 -4.19 5.30 22.51
CA THR A 318 -5.24 4.56 21.80
C THR A 318 -4.88 3.06 21.75
N PRO A 319 -5.79 2.14 22.11
CA PRO A 319 -5.55 0.70 22.04
C PRO A 319 -5.12 0.27 20.64
N ILE A 320 -4.17 -0.68 20.55
CA ILE A 320 -3.69 -1.18 19.28
C ILE A 320 -3.55 -2.70 19.28
N ILE A 321 -3.99 -3.34 18.20
CA ILE A 321 -3.74 -4.74 17.88
C ILE A 321 -2.88 -4.80 16.64
N TYR A 322 -1.75 -5.48 16.71
CA TYR A 322 -0.88 -5.72 15.58
C TYR A 322 -0.90 -7.20 15.22
N VAL A 323 -1.22 -7.52 13.97
CA VAL A 323 -1.24 -8.88 13.43
C VAL A 323 -0.10 -9.02 12.43
N GLY A 324 0.87 -9.88 12.76
CA GLY A 324 2.01 -10.20 11.92
C GLY A 324 2.26 -11.69 11.86
N TRP A 325 3.30 -12.06 11.12
CA TRP A 325 3.75 -13.44 11.04
C TRP A 325 5.19 -13.56 11.52
N TRP A 326 5.44 -14.50 12.41
CA TRP A 326 6.77 -14.89 12.86
C TRP A 326 6.91 -16.40 12.75
N LYS A 327 8.14 -16.86 12.59
CA LYS A 327 8.43 -18.28 12.50
C LYS A 327 7.85 -19.01 13.73
N ASP A 328 7.18 -20.12 13.47
CA ASP A 328 6.52 -20.95 14.49
C ASP A 328 5.44 -20.22 15.31
N GLY A 329 5.03 -19.02 14.90
CA GLY A 329 4.04 -18.20 15.60
C GLY A 329 4.53 -17.72 16.99
N ASP A 330 5.84 -17.66 17.19
CA ASP A 330 6.44 -17.27 18.47
C ASP A 330 7.25 -15.98 18.37
N LEU A 331 6.64 -14.89 18.83
CA LEU A 331 7.29 -13.59 18.90
C LEU A 331 8.56 -13.61 19.78
N ARG A 332 8.64 -14.48 20.80
CA ARG A 332 9.80 -14.57 21.69
C ARG A 332 11.07 -15.00 20.95
N GLU A 333 10.95 -15.87 19.97
CA GLU A 333 12.09 -16.27 19.13
C GLU A 333 12.61 -15.09 18.30
N ALA A 334 11.70 -14.29 17.73
CA ALA A 334 12.08 -13.07 16.99
C ALA A 334 12.82 -12.05 17.87
N LEU A 335 12.55 -12.01 19.18
CA LEU A 335 13.19 -11.11 20.13
C LEU A 335 14.53 -11.64 20.71
N ARG A 336 14.97 -12.84 20.32
CA ARG A 336 16.26 -13.41 20.69
C ARG A 336 17.39 -13.10 19.71
N GLY A 337 17.03 -12.77 18.47
CA GLY A 337 17.97 -12.39 17.42
C GLY A 337 18.18 -10.88 17.34
N ASP A 338 18.78 -10.44 16.25
CA ASP A 338 18.90 -9.03 15.92
C ASP A 338 17.51 -8.44 15.65
N LEU A 339 17.29 -7.23 16.16
CA LEU A 339 16.03 -6.52 15.94
C LEU A 339 15.89 -6.17 14.46
N THR A 340 14.82 -6.63 13.85
CA THR A 340 14.45 -6.24 12.49
C THR A 340 13.87 -4.82 12.47
N ASP A 341 13.87 -4.18 11.31
CA ASP A 341 13.24 -2.86 11.11
C ASP A 341 11.79 -2.84 11.58
N GLN A 342 11.06 -3.92 11.34
CA GLN A 342 9.69 -4.11 11.82
C GLN A 342 9.61 -4.06 13.36
N THR A 343 10.50 -4.75 14.07
CA THR A 343 10.51 -4.75 15.54
C THR A 343 10.94 -3.41 16.11
N ILE A 344 11.88 -2.73 15.45
CA ILE A 344 12.31 -1.37 15.79
C ILE A 344 11.12 -0.41 15.64
N ALA A 345 10.40 -0.45 14.52
CA ALA A 345 9.22 0.39 14.28
C ALA A 345 8.09 0.11 15.30
N MET A 346 7.88 -1.14 15.71
CA MET A 346 6.92 -1.45 16.78
C MET A 346 7.26 -0.71 18.07
N VAL A 347 8.53 -0.67 18.48
CA VAL A 347 8.96 0.01 19.73
C VAL A 347 8.87 1.53 19.55
N HIS A 348 9.39 2.08 18.46
CA HIS A 348 9.55 3.52 18.30
C HIS A 348 8.28 4.20 17.80
N ASP A 349 7.60 3.60 16.82
CA ASP A 349 6.46 4.23 16.14
C ASP A 349 5.12 3.82 16.76
N LEU A 350 4.95 2.52 17.09
CA LEU A 350 3.72 2.06 17.72
C LEU A 350 3.73 2.14 19.24
N ARG A 351 4.87 2.47 19.84
CA ARG A 351 5.04 2.51 21.30
C ARG A 351 4.66 1.21 21.99
N ILE A 352 4.94 0.09 21.34
CA ILE A 352 4.80 -1.24 21.91
C ILE A 352 6.17 -1.71 22.34
N ASP A 353 6.49 -1.60 23.63
CA ASP A 353 7.79 -2.04 24.14
C ASP A 353 7.85 -3.58 24.23
N ILE A 354 8.07 -4.20 23.07
CA ILE A 354 8.19 -5.65 22.93
C ILE A 354 9.49 -6.19 23.55
N CYS A 355 10.49 -5.35 23.73
CA CYS A 355 11.78 -5.72 24.32
C CYS A 355 11.69 -5.84 25.85
N ASN A 356 10.74 -5.18 26.47
CA ASN A 356 10.52 -5.25 27.91
C ASN A 356 9.68 -6.49 28.30
N ARG A 357 10.37 -7.61 28.46
CA ARG A 357 9.73 -8.90 28.77
C ARG A 357 8.89 -8.88 30.04
N ALA A 358 9.18 -8.00 31.00
CA ALA A 358 8.41 -7.87 32.22
C ALA A 358 7.01 -7.27 32.01
N GLN A 359 6.84 -6.49 30.94
CA GLN A 359 5.57 -5.87 30.57
C GLN A 359 4.77 -6.68 29.55
N MET A 360 5.42 -7.60 28.83
CA MET A 360 4.77 -8.45 27.83
C MET A 360 4.29 -9.77 28.46
N GLN A 361 2.99 -9.98 28.41
CA GLN A 361 2.37 -11.22 28.87
C GLN A 361 2.25 -12.19 27.66
N PHE A 362 2.97 -13.31 27.77
CA PHE A 362 2.95 -14.39 26.78
C PHE A 362 2.20 -15.60 27.32
N GLY A 363 1.53 -16.34 26.44
CA GLY A 363 1.05 -17.69 26.73
C GLY A 363 -0.35 -17.81 27.32
N SER A 364 -1.04 -16.72 27.64
CA SER A 364 -2.45 -16.78 28.04
C SER A 364 -3.36 -17.23 26.90
N TYR A 365 -2.98 -16.87 25.66
CA TYR A 365 -3.65 -17.27 24.42
C TYR A 365 -2.58 -17.64 23.38
N PRO A 366 -2.72 -18.77 22.66
CA PRO A 366 -1.74 -19.23 21.68
C PRO A 366 -1.53 -18.22 20.56
N GLY A 367 -0.29 -17.75 20.36
CA GLY A 367 0.06 -16.78 19.33
C GLY A 367 -0.12 -15.31 19.72
N TRP A 368 -0.65 -15.03 20.91
CA TRP A 368 -0.80 -13.68 21.41
C TRP A 368 0.29 -13.27 22.40
N ALA A 369 0.66 -12.00 22.32
CA ALA A 369 1.46 -11.31 23.33
C ALA A 369 0.74 -9.99 23.68
N VAL A 370 0.56 -9.71 24.96
CA VAL A 370 -0.24 -8.56 25.44
C VAL A 370 0.59 -7.67 26.35
N ASN A 371 0.51 -6.37 26.12
CA ASN A 371 1.05 -5.33 27.00
C ASN A 371 -0.09 -4.41 27.43
N THR A 372 -0.66 -4.65 28.60
CA THR A 372 -1.79 -3.87 29.13
C THR A 372 -1.40 -2.43 29.44
N ASN A 373 -0.18 -2.19 29.92
CA ASN A 373 0.31 -0.83 30.22
C ASN A 373 0.40 0.03 28.96
N ALA A 374 0.80 -0.58 27.83
CA ALA A 374 0.83 0.07 26.53
C ALA A 374 -0.51 0.00 25.81
N ARG A 375 -1.55 -0.62 26.37
CA ARG A 375 -2.83 -0.90 25.70
C ARG A 375 -2.62 -1.52 24.31
N ALA A 376 -1.80 -2.58 24.26
CA ALA A 376 -1.35 -3.17 23.01
C ALA A 376 -1.37 -4.69 23.05
N ALA A 377 -1.69 -5.30 21.91
CA ALA A 377 -1.57 -6.74 21.71
C ALA A 377 -0.98 -7.07 20.34
N ILE A 378 -0.23 -8.17 20.27
CA ILE A 378 0.39 -8.67 19.05
C ILE A 378 -0.07 -10.11 18.83
N TYR A 379 -0.51 -10.41 17.62
CA TYR A 379 -0.78 -11.77 17.16
C TYR A 379 0.27 -12.20 16.15
N ALA A 380 0.92 -13.36 16.39
CA ALA A 380 2.16 -13.76 15.71
C ALA A 380 1.99 -14.83 14.62
N LYS A 381 0.78 -15.36 14.39
CA LYS A 381 0.54 -16.51 13.48
C LYS A 381 0.03 -16.16 12.10
N GLY A 382 0.09 -14.89 11.70
CA GLY A 382 -0.41 -14.42 10.41
C GLY A 382 -1.89 -14.06 10.40
N PHE A 383 -2.30 -13.43 9.31
CA PHE A 383 -3.62 -12.82 9.24
C PHE A 383 -4.75 -13.85 9.12
N TYR A 384 -4.58 -14.87 8.28
CA TYR A 384 -5.63 -15.89 8.11
C TYR A 384 -5.93 -16.66 9.40
N SER A 385 -4.88 -16.99 10.17
CA SER A 385 -5.04 -17.61 11.49
C SER A 385 -5.72 -16.67 12.49
N PHE A 386 -5.43 -15.37 12.44
CA PHE A 386 -6.09 -14.36 13.25
C PHE A 386 -7.60 -14.28 12.97
N LEU A 387 -8.00 -14.33 11.70
CA LEU A 387 -9.42 -14.32 11.32
C LEU A 387 -10.21 -15.51 11.89
N GLN A 388 -9.54 -16.61 12.22
CA GLN A 388 -10.15 -17.81 12.82
C GLN A 388 -10.17 -17.78 14.34
N ASP A 389 -9.46 -16.84 14.99
CA ASP A 389 -9.31 -16.76 16.46
C ASP A 389 -10.21 -15.67 17.09
N SER A 390 -11.47 -15.63 16.69
CA SER A 390 -12.42 -14.60 17.15
C SER A 390 -12.66 -14.66 18.68
N ALA A 391 -12.58 -15.83 19.29
CA ALA A 391 -12.77 -15.98 20.73
C ALA A 391 -11.66 -15.33 21.55
N SER A 392 -10.37 -15.56 21.17
CA SER A 392 -9.23 -14.90 21.82
C SER A 392 -9.22 -13.41 21.52
N PHE A 393 -9.54 -13.00 20.32
CA PHE A 393 -9.63 -11.58 19.93
C PHE A 393 -10.56 -10.79 20.86
N ALA A 394 -11.77 -11.29 21.14
CA ALA A 394 -12.71 -10.61 22.03
C ALA A 394 -12.20 -10.49 23.47
N GLN A 395 -11.47 -11.51 23.96
CA GLN A 395 -10.88 -11.48 25.30
C GLN A 395 -9.70 -10.50 25.40
N ILE A 396 -8.83 -10.51 24.39
CA ILE A 396 -7.67 -9.63 24.31
C ILE A 396 -8.12 -8.16 24.23
N LEU A 397 -9.16 -7.88 23.42
CA LEU A 397 -9.70 -6.53 23.27
C LEU A 397 -10.13 -5.96 24.64
N LYS A 398 -10.84 -6.76 25.46
CA LYS A 398 -11.23 -6.34 26.82
C LYS A 398 -10.02 -6.02 27.70
N GLN A 399 -8.90 -6.74 27.56
CA GLN A 399 -7.70 -6.51 28.37
C GLN A 399 -6.96 -5.21 28.01
N ILE A 400 -6.94 -4.84 26.73
CA ILE A 400 -6.23 -3.62 26.28
C ILE A 400 -7.11 -2.37 26.28
N GLU A 401 -8.44 -2.52 26.35
CA GLU A 401 -9.38 -1.40 26.51
C GLU A 401 -9.55 -0.98 27.97
N ALA A 402 -9.35 -1.90 28.92
CA ALA A 402 -9.41 -1.63 30.36
C ALA A 402 -8.31 -0.65 30.79
#